data_99146d680186d6a57788832993719783
#
_entry.id   99146d680186d6a57788832993719783
#
_cell.length_a   1.000
_cell.length_b   1.000
_cell.length_c   1.000
_cell.angle_alpha   90.00
_cell.angle_beta   90.00
_cell.angle_gamma   90.00
#
_symmetry.space_group_name_H-M   'P 1'
#
loop_
_entity.id
_entity.type
_entity.pdbx_description
1 polymer ?
#
loop_
_entity_poly.entity_id
_entity_poly.type
_entity_poly.pdbx_seq_one_letter_code
_entity_poly.pdbx_strand_id
1 'polypeptide(L)'
;PPVKEKNVYEVLVNAQDMLLVEGDVMELATLRENAKEFYLNPTNSDDLPQKTKITLAEAKSKVDAYKGMLASDPKNQGVKMELKKWERKLNACEMLGGFYWELPSSAVISLQNDNGTSYEMYINVQNELSAAVRELRDDLAKRNWDVRYDELDQQKPEDKKKILAIRQVYPQRISEAEPKDTGQ
;
A
#
# COMPACT_ATOMS: atom_id res chain seq x y z
N PRO A 1 20.05 0.86 20.88
CA PRO A 1 19.60 0.17 19.68
C PRO A 1 18.74 1.12 18.83
N PRO A 2 18.89 1.06 17.49
CA PRO A 2 18.08 1.91 16.63
C PRO A 2 16.58 1.60 16.83
N VAL A 3 15.77 2.66 16.92
CA VAL A 3 14.33 2.51 17.01
C VAL A 3 13.82 1.97 15.67
N LYS A 4 13.13 0.84 15.72
CA LYS A 4 12.51 0.26 14.53
C LYS A 4 11.44 1.21 13.98
N GLU A 5 11.57 1.60 12.73
CA GLU A 5 10.56 2.40 12.05
C GLU A 5 9.39 1.50 11.66
N LYS A 6 8.34 1.49 12.46
CA LYS A 6 7.19 0.60 12.27
C LYS A 6 6.48 0.75 10.92
N ASN A 7 6.62 1.90 10.27
CA ASN A 7 5.98 2.18 8.98
C ASN A 7 6.87 1.79 7.79
N VAL A 8 8.09 1.33 8.04
CA VAL A 8 8.99 0.87 6.98
C VAL A 8 9.20 -0.63 7.11
N TYR A 9 8.83 -1.36 6.07
CA TYR A 9 9.10 -2.80 5.95
C TYR A 9 10.38 -2.97 5.14
N GLU A 10 11.47 -3.26 5.82
CA GLU A 10 12.80 -3.27 5.23
C GLU A 10 13.15 -4.65 4.68
N VAL A 11 13.34 -4.74 3.36
CA VAL A 11 13.69 -5.95 2.65
C VAL A 11 15.04 -5.75 1.96
N LEU A 12 16.01 -6.57 2.32
CA LEU A 12 17.35 -6.53 1.76
C LEU A 12 17.73 -7.89 1.20
N VAL A 13 18.32 -7.91 0.02
CA VAL A 13 18.98 -9.10 -0.54
C VAL A 13 20.47 -8.82 -0.61
N ASN A 14 21.28 -9.66 0.06
CA ASN A 14 22.72 -9.46 0.10
C ASN A 14 23.44 -10.08 -1.11
N ALA A 15 24.75 -9.88 -1.18
CA ALA A 15 25.57 -10.36 -2.29
C ALA A 15 25.62 -11.89 -2.40
N GLN A 16 25.26 -12.63 -1.35
CA GLN A 16 25.16 -14.09 -1.32
C GLN A 16 23.72 -14.59 -1.60
N ASP A 17 22.86 -13.72 -2.11
CA ASP A 17 21.44 -13.99 -2.38
C ASP A 17 20.63 -14.40 -1.12
N MET A 18 21.08 -13.96 0.05
CA MET A 18 20.32 -14.14 1.28
C MET A 18 19.29 -13.01 1.42
N LEU A 19 18.07 -13.39 1.74
CA LEU A 19 16.99 -12.46 2.02
C LEU A 19 17.00 -12.10 3.51
N LEU A 20 17.04 -10.79 3.80
CA LEU A 20 16.92 -10.27 5.15
C LEU A 20 15.69 -9.36 5.22
N VAL A 21 14.84 -9.60 6.20
CA VAL A 21 13.64 -8.80 6.45
C VAL A 21 13.75 -8.24 7.86
N GLU A 22 13.71 -6.92 7.97
CA GLU A 22 13.91 -6.24 9.25
C GLU A 22 15.22 -6.68 9.97
N GLY A 23 16.23 -6.97 9.18
CA GLY A 23 17.54 -7.39 9.69
C GLY A 23 17.70 -8.89 9.94
N ASP A 24 16.64 -9.67 9.88
CA ASP A 24 16.65 -11.11 10.13
C ASP A 24 16.57 -11.91 8.84
N VAL A 25 17.31 -13.02 8.77
CA VAL A 25 17.27 -13.93 7.62
C VAL A 25 15.88 -14.54 7.49
N MET A 26 15.33 -14.50 6.29
CA MET A 26 14.01 -15.05 6.00
C MET A 26 14.06 -15.94 4.76
N GLU A 27 13.25 -17.01 4.76
CA GLU A 27 13.05 -17.82 3.57
C GLU A 27 12.15 -17.09 2.58
N LEU A 28 12.48 -17.16 1.29
CA LEU A 28 11.68 -16.53 0.24
C LEU A 28 10.21 -16.97 0.27
N ALA A 29 9.96 -18.25 0.60
CA ALA A 29 8.61 -18.82 0.67
C ALA A 29 7.73 -18.18 1.75
N THR A 30 8.31 -17.52 2.75
CA THR A 30 7.55 -16.85 3.82
C THR A 30 7.36 -15.36 3.61
N LEU A 31 8.04 -14.77 2.62
CA LEU A 31 8.05 -13.33 2.40
C LEU A 31 6.64 -12.78 2.08
N ARG A 32 5.91 -13.46 1.22
CA ARG A 32 4.58 -13.01 0.79
C ARG A 32 3.62 -12.83 1.96
N GLU A 33 3.48 -13.86 2.79
CA GLU A 33 2.58 -13.81 3.95
C GLU A 33 3.05 -12.79 4.99
N ASN A 34 4.35 -12.68 5.19
CA ASN A 34 4.92 -11.70 6.11
C ASN A 34 4.67 -10.25 5.65
N ALA A 35 4.81 -9.99 4.35
CA ALA A 35 4.49 -8.68 3.78
C ALA A 35 2.99 -8.36 3.89
N LYS A 36 2.11 -9.34 3.72
CA LYS A 36 0.67 -9.16 3.94
C LYS A 36 0.37 -8.76 5.38
N GLU A 37 1.05 -9.34 6.36
CA GLU A 37 0.90 -8.96 7.77
C GLU A 37 1.28 -7.50 8.03
N PHE A 38 2.28 -7.00 7.33
CA PHE A 38 2.66 -5.59 7.41
C PHE A 38 1.49 -4.67 6.97
N TYR A 39 0.80 -5.02 5.90
CA TYR A 39 -0.37 -4.27 5.42
C TYR A 39 -1.58 -4.42 6.35
N LEU A 40 -1.80 -5.62 6.86
CA LEU A 40 -3.03 -5.95 7.58
C LEU A 40 -2.94 -5.61 9.08
N ASN A 41 -1.77 -5.76 9.68
CA ASN A 41 -1.58 -5.67 11.12
C ASN A 41 -2.71 -6.39 11.90
N PRO A 42 -2.89 -7.70 11.71
CA PRO A 42 -4.08 -8.40 12.18
C PRO A 42 -4.21 -8.45 13.71
N THR A 43 -3.11 -8.30 14.43
CA THR A 43 -3.08 -8.30 15.89
C THR A 43 -3.05 -6.90 16.50
N ASN A 44 -3.13 -5.88 15.67
CA ASN A 44 -2.99 -4.47 16.07
C ASN A 44 -1.72 -4.22 16.88
N SER A 45 -0.62 -4.78 16.41
CA SER A 45 0.70 -4.64 17.03
C SER A 45 1.21 -3.20 16.92
N ASP A 46 1.85 -2.71 17.97
CA ASP A 46 2.51 -1.40 17.96
C ASP A 46 3.78 -1.37 17.09
N ASP A 47 4.29 -2.53 16.73
CA ASP A 47 5.49 -2.67 15.87
C ASP A 47 5.17 -2.59 14.37
N LEU A 48 3.90 -2.53 14.02
CA LEU A 48 3.41 -2.47 12.64
C LEU A 48 2.63 -1.18 12.40
N PRO A 49 2.40 -0.80 11.13
CA PRO A 49 1.65 0.43 10.83
C PRO A 49 0.26 0.43 11.47
N GLN A 50 -0.06 1.55 12.12
CA GLN A 50 -1.36 1.77 12.73
C GLN A 50 -2.30 2.36 11.69
N LYS A 51 -3.42 1.68 11.43
CA LYS A 51 -4.41 2.14 10.47
C LYS A 51 -5.37 3.13 11.08
N THR A 52 -5.87 4.04 10.26
CA THR A 52 -6.89 5.01 10.63
C THR A 52 -8.21 4.68 9.94
N LYS A 53 -9.30 4.72 10.69
CA LYS A 53 -10.64 4.51 10.12
C LYS A 53 -11.08 5.78 9.40
N ILE A 54 -11.38 5.63 8.11
CA ILE A 54 -11.98 6.71 7.30
C ILE A 54 -13.45 6.39 7.11
N THR A 55 -14.32 7.32 7.50
CA THR A 55 -15.76 7.15 7.41
C THR A 55 -16.36 7.96 6.26
N LEU A 56 -17.50 7.51 5.78
CA LEU A 56 -18.26 8.20 4.73
C LEU A 56 -18.60 9.64 5.12
N ALA A 57 -19.04 9.85 6.36
CA ALA A 57 -19.39 11.17 6.87
C ALA A 57 -18.18 12.12 6.88
N GLU A 58 -17.03 11.65 7.36
CA GLU A 58 -15.79 12.42 7.35
C GLU A 58 -15.37 12.78 5.93
N ALA A 59 -15.36 11.80 5.03
CA ALA A 59 -14.96 12.01 3.63
C ALA A 59 -15.88 13.00 2.92
N LYS A 60 -17.19 12.90 3.10
CA LYS A 60 -18.17 13.86 2.54
C LYS A 60 -17.92 15.28 3.07
N SER A 61 -17.71 15.40 4.37
CA SER A 61 -17.44 16.70 5.01
C SER A 61 -16.19 17.36 4.45
N LYS A 62 -15.12 16.58 4.28
CA LYS A 62 -13.86 17.09 3.71
C LYS A 62 -14.00 17.48 2.24
N VAL A 63 -14.69 16.68 1.44
CA VAL A 63 -14.94 17.00 0.03
C VAL A 63 -15.73 18.30 -0.08
N ASP A 64 -16.80 18.47 0.69
CA ASP A 64 -17.60 19.69 0.69
C ASP A 64 -16.80 20.93 1.12
N ALA A 65 -15.97 20.78 2.15
CA ALA A 65 -15.11 21.86 2.62
C ALA A 65 -14.11 22.30 1.55
N TYR A 66 -13.43 21.36 0.92
CA TYR A 66 -12.45 21.69 -0.15
C TYR A 66 -13.11 22.22 -1.42
N LYS A 67 -14.31 21.75 -1.78
CA LYS A 67 -15.09 22.34 -2.88
C LYS A 67 -15.42 23.80 -2.60
N GLY A 68 -15.81 24.11 -1.36
CA GLY A 68 -16.07 25.49 -0.94
C GLY A 68 -14.84 26.38 -1.02
N MET A 69 -13.69 25.88 -0.54
CA MET A 69 -12.42 26.60 -0.63
C MET A 69 -12.01 26.84 -2.10
N LEU A 70 -12.18 25.85 -2.94
CA LEU A 70 -11.84 25.95 -4.37
C LEU A 70 -12.75 26.93 -5.10
N ALA A 71 -14.04 27.03 -4.73
CA ALA A 71 -14.95 28.01 -5.28
C ALA A 71 -14.49 29.45 -5.00
N SER A 72 -13.89 29.68 -3.82
CA SER A 72 -13.34 30.99 -3.41
C SER A 72 -11.98 31.28 -4.05
N ASP A 73 -11.19 30.27 -4.36
CA ASP A 73 -9.84 30.38 -4.95
C ASP A 73 -9.61 29.28 -5.98
N PRO A 74 -10.18 29.41 -7.21
CA PRO A 74 -10.19 28.33 -8.20
C PRO A 74 -8.81 27.89 -8.69
N LYS A 75 -7.78 28.69 -8.48
CA LYS A 75 -6.41 28.41 -8.95
C LYS A 75 -5.51 27.78 -7.88
N ASN A 76 -6.04 27.57 -6.68
CA ASN A 76 -5.25 27.03 -5.57
C ASN A 76 -4.94 25.54 -5.80
N GLN A 77 -3.69 25.25 -6.16
CA GLN A 77 -3.25 23.88 -6.46
C GLN A 77 -3.26 22.98 -5.22
N GLY A 78 -2.93 23.50 -4.07
CA GLY A 78 -2.98 22.75 -2.81
C GLY A 78 -4.38 22.26 -2.47
N VAL A 79 -5.37 23.13 -2.62
CA VAL A 79 -6.79 22.78 -2.42
C VAL A 79 -7.25 21.75 -3.45
N LYS A 80 -6.85 21.90 -4.72
CA LYS A 80 -7.17 20.91 -5.77
C LYS A 80 -6.63 19.54 -5.43
N MET A 81 -5.40 19.45 -4.93
CA MET A 81 -4.77 18.19 -4.53
C MET A 81 -5.51 17.54 -3.35
N GLU A 82 -5.85 18.32 -2.34
CA GLU A 82 -6.59 17.83 -1.18
C GLU A 82 -8.00 17.36 -1.59
N LEU A 83 -8.67 18.09 -2.48
CA LEU A 83 -9.99 17.69 -2.99
C LEU A 83 -9.92 16.34 -3.70
N LYS A 84 -8.96 16.14 -4.59
CA LYS A 84 -8.77 14.86 -5.29
C LYS A 84 -8.50 13.71 -4.32
N LYS A 85 -7.66 13.97 -3.33
CA LYS A 85 -7.32 12.99 -2.28
C LYS A 85 -8.58 12.55 -1.52
N TRP A 86 -9.41 13.49 -1.10
CA TRP A 86 -10.62 13.17 -0.35
C TRP A 86 -11.74 12.60 -1.21
N GLU A 87 -11.80 12.96 -2.49
CA GLU A 87 -12.73 12.32 -3.43
C GLU A 87 -12.42 10.83 -3.60
N ARG A 88 -11.12 10.44 -3.62
CA ARG A 88 -10.70 9.04 -3.64
C ARG A 88 -11.11 8.31 -2.35
N LYS A 89 -10.92 8.95 -1.21
CA LYS A 89 -11.34 8.39 0.08
C LYS A 89 -12.85 8.24 0.17
N LEU A 90 -13.59 9.23 -0.33
CA LEU A 90 -15.04 9.18 -0.41
C LEU A 90 -15.51 8.02 -1.29
N ASN A 91 -14.94 7.87 -2.47
CA ASN A 91 -15.24 6.75 -3.36
C ASN A 91 -15.00 5.40 -2.66
N ALA A 92 -13.87 5.24 -1.96
CA ALA A 92 -13.59 4.02 -1.22
C ALA A 92 -14.67 3.72 -0.17
N CYS A 93 -15.08 4.73 0.60
CA CYS A 93 -16.16 4.57 1.58
C CYS A 93 -17.49 4.18 0.92
N GLU A 94 -17.84 4.83 -0.18
CA GLU A 94 -19.08 4.54 -0.94
C GLU A 94 -19.08 3.10 -1.49
N MET A 95 -17.95 2.65 -2.02
CA MET A 95 -17.84 1.33 -2.63
C MET A 95 -17.73 0.19 -1.60
N LEU A 96 -17.25 0.48 -0.39
CA LEU A 96 -16.91 -0.54 0.60
C LEU A 96 -17.85 -0.58 1.83
N GLY A 97 -19.06 -0.03 1.69
CA GLY A 97 -20.06 -0.14 2.75
C GLY A 97 -19.99 0.93 3.84
N GLY A 98 -19.36 2.08 3.56
CA GLY A 98 -19.41 3.26 4.42
C GLY A 98 -18.13 3.63 5.15
N PHE A 99 -17.13 2.75 5.18
CA PHE A 99 -15.82 3.03 5.79
C PHE A 99 -14.75 2.09 5.28
N TYR A 100 -13.49 2.45 5.53
CA TYR A 100 -12.34 1.56 5.35
C TYR A 100 -11.23 1.93 6.32
N TRP A 101 -10.27 1.02 6.48
CA TRP A 101 -9.09 1.25 7.29
C TRP A 101 -7.94 1.65 6.40
N GLU A 102 -7.39 2.83 6.63
CA GLU A 102 -6.34 3.42 5.81
C GLU A 102 -4.96 3.21 6.41
N LEU A 103 -4.03 2.76 5.58
CA LEU A 103 -2.61 2.74 5.94
C LEU A 103 -2.08 4.17 6.09
N PRO A 104 -1.18 4.41 7.07
CA PRO A 104 -0.51 5.71 7.13
C PRO A 104 0.24 6.00 5.84
N SER A 105 0.32 7.27 5.46
CA SER A 105 1.00 7.70 4.23
C SER A 105 2.49 7.34 4.21
N SER A 106 3.09 7.18 5.39
CA SER A 106 4.49 6.80 5.57
C SER A 106 4.74 5.29 5.49
N ALA A 107 3.68 4.45 5.43
CA ALA A 107 3.85 3.00 5.30
C ALA A 107 4.43 2.66 3.92
N VAL A 108 5.60 2.02 3.91
CA VAL A 108 6.33 1.69 2.68
C VAL A 108 7.12 0.40 2.86
N ILE A 109 7.18 -0.40 1.79
CA ILE A 109 8.12 -1.52 1.68
C ILE A 109 9.39 -0.96 1.01
N SER A 110 10.50 -1.02 1.72
CA SER A 110 11.81 -0.61 1.19
C SER A 110 12.56 -1.83 0.70
N LEU A 111 12.71 -1.95 -0.61
CA LEU A 111 13.47 -3.05 -1.23
C LEU A 111 14.85 -2.55 -1.65
N GLN A 112 15.87 -3.21 -1.16
CA GLN A 112 17.26 -2.90 -1.47
C GLN A 112 18.03 -4.19 -1.76
N ASN A 113 18.96 -4.13 -2.70
CA ASN A 113 19.88 -5.22 -2.99
C ASN A 113 21.32 -4.74 -3.01
N ASP A 114 22.24 -5.66 -2.72
CA ASP A 114 23.66 -5.43 -2.92
C ASP A 114 24.03 -5.55 -4.40
N ASN A 115 25.15 -4.94 -4.81
CA ASN A 115 25.63 -5.04 -6.17
C ASN A 115 25.91 -6.48 -6.63
N GLY A 116 26.24 -7.37 -5.70
CA GLY A 116 26.50 -8.78 -5.98
C GLY A 116 25.28 -9.69 -6.01
N THR A 117 24.09 -9.15 -5.74
CA THR A 117 22.84 -9.91 -5.76
C THR A 117 22.54 -10.40 -7.17
N SER A 118 22.13 -11.67 -7.32
CA SER A 118 21.69 -12.19 -8.63
C SER A 118 20.40 -11.52 -9.09
N TYR A 119 20.28 -11.37 -10.40
CA TYR A 119 19.06 -10.84 -11.01
C TYR A 119 17.85 -11.73 -10.70
N GLU A 120 18.05 -13.05 -10.74
CA GLU A 120 16.99 -14.02 -10.45
C GLU A 120 16.44 -13.84 -9.03
N MET A 121 17.30 -13.74 -8.02
CA MET A 121 16.87 -13.57 -6.64
C MET A 121 16.14 -12.24 -6.44
N TYR A 122 16.64 -11.17 -7.01
CA TYR A 122 16.01 -9.86 -6.94
C TYR A 122 14.59 -9.89 -7.55
N ILE A 123 14.45 -10.48 -8.73
CA ILE A 123 13.13 -10.60 -9.39
C ILE A 123 12.19 -11.49 -8.58
N ASN A 124 12.68 -12.57 -8.00
CA ASN A 124 11.86 -13.44 -7.15
C ASN A 124 11.33 -12.70 -5.93
N VAL A 125 12.15 -11.86 -5.30
CA VAL A 125 11.73 -11.03 -4.17
C VAL A 125 10.68 -10.00 -4.61
N GLN A 126 10.91 -9.30 -5.71
CA GLN A 126 9.92 -8.36 -6.27
C GLN A 126 8.58 -9.05 -6.54
N ASN A 127 8.63 -10.24 -7.14
CA ASN A 127 7.42 -11.01 -7.45
C ASN A 127 6.63 -11.39 -6.19
N GLU A 128 7.31 -11.80 -5.12
CA GLU A 128 6.65 -12.12 -3.86
C GLU A 128 6.01 -10.90 -3.20
N LEU A 129 6.68 -9.75 -3.21
CA LEU A 129 6.12 -8.50 -2.68
C LEU A 129 4.92 -8.03 -3.50
N SER A 130 5.01 -8.08 -4.82
CA SER A 130 3.89 -7.72 -5.70
C SER A 130 2.72 -8.69 -5.55
N ALA A 131 3.00 -9.98 -5.38
CA ALA A 131 1.98 -10.99 -5.14
C ALA A 131 1.25 -10.77 -3.81
N ALA A 132 1.97 -10.32 -2.77
CA ALA A 132 1.33 -9.98 -1.50
C ALA A 132 0.24 -8.91 -1.68
N VAL A 133 0.56 -7.84 -2.37
CA VAL A 133 -0.40 -6.76 -2.66
C VAL A 133 -1.57 -7.26 -3.52
N ARG A 134 -1.26 -8.04 -4.56
CA ARG A 134 -2.29 -8.60 -5.45
C ARG A 134 -3.26 -9.51 -4.69
N GLU A 135 -2.76 -10.36 -3.82
CA GLU A 135 -3.62 -11.24 -3.00
C GLU A 135 -4.53 -10.46 -2.07
N LEU A 136 -4.02 -9.40 -1.43
CA LEU A 136 -4.83 -8.52 -0.59
C LEU A 136 -5.94 -7.84 -1.41
N ARG A 137 -5.63 -7.39 -2.60
CA ARG A 137 -6.59 -6.78 -3.53
C ARG A 137 -7.63 -7.78 -4.01
N ASP A 138 -7.21 -9.00 -4.34
CA ASP A 138 -8.12 -10.08 -4.73
C ASP A 138 -9.08 -10.44 -3.60
N ASP A 139 -8.58 -10.56 -2.37
CA ASP A 139 -9.41 -10.84 -1.20
C ASP A 139 -10.47 -9.76 -0.97
N LEU A 140 -10.10 -8.50 -1.13
CA LEU A 140 -11.02 -7.38 -0.98
C LEU A 140 -12.10 -7.38 -2.07
N ALA A 141 -11.71 -7.60 -3.32
CA ALA A 141 -12.64 -7.69 -4.47
C ALA A 141 -13.61 -8.86 -4.30
N LYS A 142 -13.09 -10.01 -3.88
CA LYS A 142 -13.88 -11.21 -3.69
C LYS A 142 -14.91 -11.04 -2.56
N ARG A 143 -14.51 -10.47 -1.44
CA ARG A 143 -15.42 -10.25 -0.30
C ARG A 143 -16.54 -9.27 -0.62
N ASN A 144 -16.29 -8.26 -1.46
CA ASN A 144 -17.28 -7.22 -1.76
C ASN A 144 -18.11 -7.50 -3.01
N TRP A 145 -17.53 -8.14 -4.04
CA TRP A 145 -18.18 -8.28 -5.35
C TRP A 145 -18.08 -9.68 -5.95
N ASP A 146 -17.51 -10.65 -5.22
CA ASP A 146 -17.33 -12.03 -5.66
C ASP A 146 -16.60 -12.16 -7.00
N VAL A 147 -15.61 -11.31 -7.22
CA VAL A 147 -14.74 -11.31 -8.40
C VAL A 147 -13.28 -11.16 -7.97
N ARG A 148 -12.35 -11.55 -8.85
CA ARG A 148 -10.93 -11.23 -8.65
C ARG A 148 -10.67 -9.78 -9.09
N TYR A 149 -9.64 -9.17 -8.52
CA TYR A 149 -9.24 -7.81 -8.88
C TYR A 149 -8.95 -7.68 -10.38
N ASP A 150 -8.27 -8.67 -11.00
CA ASP A 150 -7.93 -8.66 -12.42
C ASP A 150 -9.13 -8.87 -13.36
N GLU A 151 -10.28 -9.32 -12.86
CA GLU A 151 -11.51 -9.41 -13.62
C GLU A 151 -12.24 -8.08 -13.80
N LEU A 152 -11.86 -7.08 -13.01
CA LEU A 152 -12.45 -5.74 -13.10
C LEU A 152 -11.92 -5.01 -14.33
N ASP A 153 -12.82 -4.41 -15.10
CA ASP A 153 -12.52 -3.73 -16.36
C ASP A 153 -12.41 -2.22 -16.16
N GLN A 154 -11.22 -1.66 -16.33
CA GLN A 154 -10.97 -0.23 -16.19
C GLN A 154 -11.78 0.63 -17.18
N GLN A 155 -12.27 0.04 -18.26
CA GLN A 155 -13.07 0.74 -19.25
C GLN A 155 -14.55 0.89 -18.83
N LYS A 156 -14.99 0.09 -17.87
CA LYS A 156 -16.34 0.18 -17.31
C LYS A 156 -16.37 1.14 -16.12
N PRO A 157 -17.21 2.20 -16.12
CA PRO A 157 -17.23 3.18 -15.03
C PRO A 157 -17.45 2.59 -13.64
N GLU A 158 -18.33 1.61 -13.49
CA GLU A 158 -18.58 0.96 -12.20
C GLU A 158 -17.39 0.14 -11.72
N ASP A 159 -16.74 -0.61 -12.62
CA ASP A 159 -15.53 -1.36 -12.29
C ASP A 159 -14.36 -0.44 -11.95
N LYS A 160 -14.25 0.68 -12.66
CA LYS A 160 -13.21 1.67 -12.37
C LYS A 160 -13.31 2.22 -10.94
N LYS A 161 -14.52 2.48 -10.47
CA LYS A 161 -14.75 2.91 -9.07
C LYS A 161 -14.31 1.85 -8.08
N LYS A 162 -14.59 0.57 -8.37
CA LYS A 162 -14.16 -0.57 -7.54
C LYS A 162 -12.64 -0.69 -7.53
N ILE A 163 -11.99 -0.58 -8.69
CA ILE A 163 -10.52 -0.61 -8.81
C ILE A 163 -9.89 0.50 -7.97
N LEU A 164 -10.40 1.72 -8.08
CA LEU A 164 -9.88 2.86 -7.32
C LEU A 164 -10.06 2.68 -5.81
N ALA A 165 -11.21 2.14 -5.39
CA ALA A 165 -11.47 1.82 -3.99
C ALA A 165 -10.47 0.78 -3.44
N ILE A 166 -10.23 -0.29 -4.18
CA ILE A 166 -9.29 -1.34 -3.80
C ILE A 166 -7.87 -0.77 -3.68
N ARG A 167 -7.43 0.05 -4.64
CA ARG A 167 -6.12 0.69 -4.61
C ARG A 167 -5.98 1.68 -3.46
N GLN A 168 -7.07 2.29 -3.03
CA GLN A 168 -7.08 3.19 -1.88
C GLN A 168 -6.82 2.44 -0.57
N VAL A 169 -7.39 1.25 -0.42
CA VAL A 169 -7.19 0.41 0.77
C VAL A 169 -5.79 -0.24 0.76
N TYR A 170 -5.37 -0.78 -0.38
CA TYR A 170 -4.10 -1.48 -0.55
C TYR A 170 -3.27 -0.84 -1.66
N PRO A 171 -2.67 0.33 -1.41
CA PRO A 171 -1.76 0.93 -2.38
C PRO A 171 -0.48 0.10 -2.48
N GLN A 172 0.08 -0.01 -3.68
CA GLN A 172 1.36 -0.66 -3.88
C GLN A 172 2.47 0.33 -3.57
N ARG A 173 3.01 0.28 -2.37
CA ARG A 173 4.05 1.19 -1.89
C ARG A 173 5.35 0.44 -1.72
N ILE A 174 5.97 0.08 -2.84
CA ILE A 174 7.28 -0.55 -2.87
C ILE A 174 8.26 0.50 -3.38
N SER A 175 9.20 0.90 -2.53
CA SER A 175 10.29 1.80 -2.86
C SER A 175 11.55 0.98 -3.10
N GLU A 176 12.12 1.10 -4.29
CA GLU A 176 13.37 0.43 -4.65
C GLU A 176 14.52 1.41 -4.47
N ALA A 177 15.47 1.06 -3.60
CA ALA A 177 16.70 1.82 -3.43
C ALA A 177 17.76 1.34 -4.42
N GLU A 178 18.70 2.22 -4.77
CA GLU A 178 19.83 1.84 -5.57
C GLU A 178 20.66 0.76 -4.86
N PRO A 179 21.28 -0.17 -5.64
CA PRO A 179 22.17 -1.17 -5.07
C PRO A 179 23.29 -0.54 -4.25
N LYS A 180 23.59 -1.14 -3.12
CA LYS A 180 24.71 -0.74 -2.27
C LYS A 180 25.79 -1.81 -2.27
N ASP A 181 27.03 -1.35 -2.11
CA ASP A 181 28.13 -2.24 -1.72
C ASP A 181 28.09 -2.38 -0.19
N THR A 182 27.55 -3.48 0.28
CA THR A 182 27.62 -3.83 1.71
C THR A 182 28.85 -4.67 1.98
N GLY A 183 29.67 -4.86 0.94
CA GLY A 183 30.86 -5.69 1.03
C GLY A 183 32.00 -4.97 1.73
N GLN A 184 32.21 -5.31 2.96
CA GLN A 184 33.54 -5.73 3.45
C GLN A 184 33.47 -6.12 4.87
#